data_baa2ea117bbf5eca5866104fc8357bc6
#
_entry.id   baa2ea117bbf5eca5866104fc8357bc6
#
_cell.length_a   1.000
_cell.length_b   1.000
_cell.length_c   1.000
_cell.angle_alpha   90.00
_cell.angle_beta   90.00
_cell.angle_gamma   90.00
#
_symmetry.space_group_name_H-M   'P 1'
#
loop_
_entity.id
_entity.type
_entity.pdbx_description
1 polymer ?
#
loop_
_entity_poly.entity_id
_entity_poly.type
_entity_poly.pdbx_seq_one_letter_code
_entity_poly.pdbx_strand_id
1 'polypeptide(L)'
;MRILIATALALLFALPALALDGEALLRQVDRNLNPESYESYRKLINVEPDGRKKEYVLFSVKKGTDKVAALFISPASEKGRATLRLGDNMWLYIPGVGKPIRITSLQSVVGGVFNNSDILQLDYAAEYAVEKVEEEGDQYLLHLKAKNRTVAYDRLRLWADKHQLLPTRIECLTEADLLIKTIHFKEVKDFGGGIVRPSVIETDSPLYQGYRSVMLFAGIKQRDLKDEVFTQTFLPNLESLR
;
A
#
# COMPACT_ATOMS: atom_id res chain seq x y z
N MET A 1 74.72 -18.79 -16.41
CA MET A 1 73.88 -17.62 -16.20
C MET A 1 72.43 -18.10 -16.24
N ARG A 2 71.83 -18.38 -15.06
CA ARG A 2 70.45 -18.93 -14.93
C ARG A 2 69.52 -17.78 -14.60
N ILE A 3 68.61 -17.48 -15.53
CA ILE A 3 67.56 -16.46 -15.34
C ILE A 3 66.38 -17.12 -14.63
N LEU A 4 66.13 -16.72 -13.37
CA LEU A 4 64.90 -17.07 -12.62
C LEU A 4 63.77 -16.12 -13.03
N ILE A 5 62.77 -16.66 -13.69
CA ILE A 5 61.52 -15.93 -13.99
C ILE A 5 60.59 -16.14 -12.77
N ALA A 6 60.40 -15.07 -11.98
CA ALA A 6 59.46 -15.06 -10.87
C ALA A 6 58.08 -14.73 -11.42
N THR A 7 57.19 -15.72 -11.48
CA THR A 7 55.79 -15.55 -11.84
C THR A 7 55.02 -15.01 -10.61
N ALA A 8 54.65 -13.74 -10.62
CA ALA A 8 53.79 -13.16 -9.59
C ALA A 8 52.34 -13.58 -9.84
N LEU A 9 51.79 -14.45 -8.97
CA LEU A 9 50.41 -14.88 -8.96
C LEU A 9 49.57 -13.77 -8.28
N ALA A 10 48.86 -12.94 -9.06
CA ALA A 10 47.93 -11.97 -8.54
C ALA A 10 46.65 -12.67 -8.06
N LEU A 11 46.49 -12.85 -6.74
CA LEU A 11 45.25 -13.26 -6.13
C LEU A 11 44.22 -12.12 -6.23
N LEU A 12 43.27 -12.22 -7.16
CA LEU A 12 42.05 -11.38 -7.19
C LEU A 12 41.19 -11.81 -5.99
N PHE A 13 41.21 -11.03 -4.91
CA PHE A 13 40.21 -11.09 -3.87
C PHE A 13 38.88 -10.56 -4.44
N ALA A 14 37.98 -11.46 -4.82
CA ALA A 14 36.61 -11.12 -5.05
C ALA A 14 35.98 -10.70 -3.71
N LEU A 15 35.81 -9.40 -3.48
CA LEU A 15 35.03 -8.92 -2.35
C LEU A 15 33.61 -9.48 -2.51
N PRO A 16 33.00 -10.13 -1.47
CA PRO A 16 31.61 -10.52 -1.55
C PRO A 16 30.79 -9.25 -1.76
N ALA A 17 30.07 -9.16 -2.89
CA ALA A 17 29.05 -8.16 -3.06
C ALA A 17 28.05 -8.37 -1.92
N LEU A 18 27.93 -7.42 -0.99
CA LEU A 18 26.90 -7.43 0.03
C LEU A 18 25.56 -7.45 -0.72
N ALA A 19 24.92 -8.61 -0.73
CA ALA A 19 23.59 -8.76 -1.32
C ALA A 19 22.66 -7.79 -0.58
N LEU A 20 21.96 -6.94 -1.34
CA LEU A 20 20.99 -6.00 -0.80
C LEU A 20 19.90 -6.81 -0.05
N ASP A 21 19.72 -6.53 1.25
CA ASP A 21 18.64 -7.16 2.03
C ASP A 21 17.29 -6.61 1.59
N GLY A 22 16.63 -7.35 0.69
CA GLY A 22 15.34 -6.96 0.12
C GLY A 22 14.24 -6.80 1.17
N GLU A 23 14.24 -7.65 2.21
CA GLU A 23 13.25 -7.55 3.29
C GLU A 23 13.47 -6.28 4.13
N ALA A 24 14.71 -5.91 4.41
CA ALA A 24 15.03 -4.65 5.09
C ALA A 24 14.65 -3.44 4.23
N LEU A 25 14.89 -3.52 2.92
CA LEU A 25 14.51 -2.49 1.95
C LEU A 25 12.98 -2.31 1.91
N LEU A 26 12.22 -3.39 1.81
CA LEU A 26 10.76 -3.33 1.80
C LEU A 26 10.20 -2.72 3.09
N ARG A 27 10.73 -3.12 4.25
CA ARG A 27 10.36 -2.51 5.54
C ARG A 27 10.70 -1.01 5.59
N GLN A 28 11.78 -0.58 4.94
CA GLN A 28 12.11 0.85 4.88
C GLN A 28 11.14 1.62 3.98
N VAL A 29 10.75 1.04 2.83
CA VAL A 29 9.70 1.59 1.96
C VAL A 29 8.39 1.77 2.72
N ASP A 30 7.97 0.77 3.50
CA ASP A 30 6.76 0.84 4.33
C ASP A 30 6.84 1.98 5.37
N ARG A 31 7.96 2.10 6.09
CA ARG A 31 8.16 3.16 7.10
C ARG A 31 8.16 4.57 6.49
N ASN A 32 8.72 4.72 5.29
CA ASN A 32 8.73 6.02 4.60
C ASN A 32 7.34 6.34 4.02
N LEU A 33 6.60 5.32 3.61
CA LEU A 33 5.24 5.51 3.08
C LEU A 33 4.23 5.83 4.18
N ASN A 34 4.33 5.21 5.35
CA ASN A 34 3.34 5.33 6.42
C ASN A 34 3.99 5.43 7.81
N PRO A 35 3.58 6.40 8.65
CA PRO A 35 3.89 6.37 10.08
C PRO A 35 3.36 5.10 10.75
N GLU A 36 3.92 4.72 11.89
CA GLU A 36 3.49 3.55 12.65
C GLU A 36 2.04 3.66 13.12
N SER A 37 1.62 4.85 13.57
CA SER A 37 0.25 5.12 13.99
C SER A 37 -0.15 6.52 13.55
N TYR A 38 -1.26 6.61 12.77
CA TYR A 38 -1.69 7.87 12.20
C TYR A 38 -3.18 7.91 11.87
N GLU A 39 -3.66 9.14 11.68
CA GLU A 39 -4.94 9.43 11.02
C GLU A 39 -4.72 10.10 9.67
N SER A 40 -5.67 9.94 8.77
CA SER A 40 -5.64 10.60 7.46
C SER A 40 -7.02 10.93 6.93
N TYR A 41 -7.09 12.03 6.15
CA TYR A 41 -8.25 12.36 5.32
C TYR A 41 -7.89 12.10 3.86
N ARG A 42 -8.76 11.38 3.16
CA ARG A 42 -8.56 10.99 1.77
C ARG A 42 -9.80 11.27 0.94
N LYS A 43 -9.58 11.75 -0.30
CA LYS A 43 -10.63 11.87 -1.31
C LYS A 43 -10.43 10.76 -2.34
N LEU A 44 -11.42 9.91 -2.52
CA LEU A 44 -11.45 8.89 -3.55
C LEU A 44 -12.32 9.40 -4.71
N ILE A 45 -11.77 9.34 -5.93
CA ILE A 45 -12.45 9.74 -7.16
C ILE A 45 -12.45 8.54 -8.11
N ASN A 46 -13.63 8.04 -8.43
CA ASN A 46 -13.81 7.02 -9.47
C ASN A 46 -14.24 7.72 -10.76
N VAL A 47 -13.49 7.51 -11.82
CA VAL A 47 -13.76 8.03 -13.17
C VAL A 47 -14.26 6.89 -14.03
N GLU A 48 -15.47 7.02 -14.56
CA GLU A 48 -16.11 6.06 -15.46
C GLU A 48 -15.65 6.28 -16.92
N PRO A 49 -15.82 5.32 -17.84
CA PRO A 49 -15.36 5.45 -19.23
C PRO A 49 -15.96 6.64 -20.00
N ASP A 50 -17.15 7.08 -19.61
CA ASP A 50 -17.84 8.26 -20.18
C ASP A 50 -17.39 9.59 -19.55
N GLY A 51 -16.41 9.56 -18.64
CA GLY A 51 -15.85 10.72 -17.96
C GLY A 51 -16.61 11.13 -16.70
N ARG A 52 -17.74 10.50 -16.36
CA ARG A 52 -18.44 10.78 -15.09
C ARG A 52 -17.55 10.46 -13.91
N LYS A 53 -17.64 11.32 -12.88
CA LYS A 53 -16.86 11.17 -11.65
C LYS A 53 -17.78 10.94 -10.46
N LYS A 54 -17.39 9.97 -9.62
CA LYS A 54 -18.00 9.74 -8.31
C LYS A 54 -16.94 10.02 -7.25
N GLU A 55 -17.26 10.88 -6.31
CA GLU A 55 -16.33 11.34 -5.30
C GLU A 55 -16.76 10.93 -3.90
N TYR A 56 -15.80 10.48 -3.11
CA TYR A 56 -16.01 10.03 -1.74
C TYR A 56 -14.93 10.66 -0.86
N VAL A 57 -15.27 10.99 0.37
CA VAL A 57 -14.31 11.45 1.37
C VAL A 57 -14.28 10.44 2.50
N LEU A 58 -13.06 10.03 2.86
CA LEU A 58 -12.80 9.05 3.91
C LEU A 58 -11.93 9.66 5.00
N PHE A 59 -12.26 9.36 6.24
CA PHE A 59 -11.38 9.45 7.39
C PHE A 59 -10.83 8.07 7.67
N SER A 60 -9.54 7.94 7.96
CA SER A 60 -8.93 6.64 8.22
C SER A 60 -7.92 6.73 9.35
N VAL A 61 -7.81 5.66 10.10
CA VAL A 61 -6.82 5.46 11.15
C VAL A 61 -6.08 4.16 10.94
N LYS A 62 -4.77 4.17 11.22
CA LYS A 62 -3.89 2.98 11.14
C LYS A 62 -3.05 2.91 12.40
N LYS A 63 -2.79 1.70 12.90
CA LYS A 63 -1.86 1.42 13.99
C LYS A 63 -1.08 0.14 13.71
N GLY A 64 0.24 0.22 13.86
CA GLY A 64 1.13 -0.90 13.59
C GLY A 64 1.06 -1.35 12.13
N THR A 65 1.40 -2.61 11.91
CA THR A 65 1.51 -3.20 10.57
C THR A 65 0.22 -3.89 10.10
N ASP A 66 -0.78 -4.05 10.99
CA ASP A 66 -1.90 -4.98 10.79
C ASP A 66 -3.31 -4.41 11.12
N LYS A 67 -3.42 -3.14 11.55
CA LYS A 67 -4.69 -2.55 12.01
C LYS A 67 -5.02 -1.29 11.23
N VAL A 68 -6.14 -1.31 10.49
CA VAL A 68 -6.64 -0.16 9.73
C VAL A 68 -8.15 -0.07 9.87
N ALA A 69 -8.67 1.13 10.10
CA ALA A 69 -10.09 1.41 9.98
C ALA A 69 -10.32 2.63 9.11
N ALA A 70 -11.42 2.64 8.33
CA ALA A 70 -11.80 3.74 7.46
C ALA A 70 -13.29 4.01 7.55
N LEU A 71 -13.64 5.29 7.57
CA LEU A 71 -15.00 5.82 7.66
C LEU A 71 -15.31 6.67 6.44
N PHE A 72 -16.40 6.41 5.76
CA PHE A 72 -16.94 7.30 4.73
C PHE A 72 -17.65 8.48 5.39
N ILE A 73 -17.25 9.71 5.05
CA ILE A 73 -17.86 10.94 5.54
C ILE A 73 -18.65 11.69 4.47
N SER A 74 -18.42 11.38 3.21
CA SER A 74 -19.13 11.93 2.06
C SER A 74 -19.12 10.93 0.91
N PRO A 75 -20.15 10.89 0.04
CA PRO A 75 -21.41 11.65 0.08
C PRO A 75 -22.37 11.17 1.19
N ALA A 76 -23.51 11.85 1.33
CA ALA A 76 -24.51 11.52 2.35
C ALA A 76 -25.02 10.07 2.29
N SER A 77 -25.11 9.49 1.06
CA SER A 77 -25.50 8.09 0.84
C SER A 77 -24.54 7.06 1.42
N GLU A 78 -23.26 7.42 1.60
CA GLU A 78 -22.21 6.55 2.13
C GLU A 78 -21.79 6.93 3.57
N LYS A 79 -22.29 8.07 4.06
CA LYS A 79 -21.88 8.61 5.38
C LYS A 79 -22.15 7.60 6.49
N GLY A 80 -21.14 7.39 7.34
CA GLY A 80 -21.20 6.45 8.47
C GLY A 80 -20.86 4.99 8.11
N ARG A 81 -20.76 4.67 6.82
CA ARG A 81 -20.22 3.36 6.40
C ARG A 81 -18.77 3.28 6.83
N ALA A 82 -18.41 2.22 7.54
CA ALA A 82 -17.07 2.03 8.07
C ALA A 82 -16.54 0.65 7.77
N THR A 83 -15.22 0.56 7.57
CA THR A 83 -14.51 -0.70 7.35
C THR A 83 -13.40 -0.86 8.36
N LEU A 84 -13.15 -2.11 8.75
CA LEU A 84 -12.08 -2.50 9.66
C LEU A 84 -11.27 -3.61 9.01
N ARG A 85 -9.96 -3.54 9.14
CA ARG A 85 -9.04 -4.63 8.84
C ARG A 85 -8.18 -4.93 10.06
N LEU A 86 -8.08 -6.23 10.40
CA LEU A 86 -7.18 -6.78 11.41
C LEU A 86 -6.45 -7.96 10.77
N GLY A 87 -5.19 -7.75 10.39
CA GLY A 87 -4.45 -8.72 9.59
C GLY A 87 -5.23 -9.15 8.36
N ASP A 88 -5.52 -10.45 8.25
CA ASP A 88 -6.23 -11.03 7.11
C ASP A 88 -7.76 -10.84 7.14
N ASN A 89 -8.28 -10.29 8.21
CA ASN A 89 -9.73 -10.22 8.41
C ASN A 89 -10.25 -8.81 8.16
N MET A 90 -11.33 -8.70 7.38
CA MET A 90 -11.96 -7.43 7.04
C MET A 90 -13.46 -7.46 7.32
N TRP A 91 -13.99 -6.33 7.81
CA TRP A 91 -15.41 -6.14 8.10
C TRP A 91 -15.91 -4.81 7.57
N LEU A 92 -17.16 -4.80 7.20
CA LEU A 92 -17.92 -3.63 6.78
C LEU A 92 -19.08 -3.40 7.74
N TYR A 93 -19.17 -2.22 8.28
CA TYR A 93 -20.34 -1.71 8.99
C TYR A 93 -21.11 -0.76 8.08
N ILE A 94 -22.43 -0.94 8.02
CA ILE A 94 -23.37 -0.06 7.31
C ILE A 94 -24.39 0.43 8.34
N PRO A 95 -24.55 1.77 8.50
CA PRO A 95 -25.57 2.33 9.39
C PRO A 95 -26.96 1.73 9.09
N GLY A 96 -27.68 1.35 10.15
CA GLY A 96 -29.03 0.76 10.03
C GLY A 96 -29.08 -0.74 9.71
N VAL A 97 -27.97 -1.36 9.33
CA VAL A 97 -27.92 -2.84 9.07
C VAL A 97 -27.62 -3.63 10.35
N GLY A 98 -27.05 -2.99 11.37
CA GLY A 98 -26.79 -3.59 12.68
C GLY A 98 -25.36 -4.10 12.85
N LYS A 99 -25.09 -5.40 12.69
CA LYS A 99 -23.77 -5.98 12.93
C LYS A 99 -22.84 -5.83 11.73
N PRO A 100 -21.50 -5.62 11.95
CA PRO A 100 -20.53 -5.65 10.87
C PRO A 100 -20.54 -6.99 10.14
N ILE A 101 -20.48 -6.96 8.81
CA ILE A 101 -20.42 -8.12 7.93
C ILE A 101 -18.99 -8.34 7.45
N ARG A 102 -18.61 -9.61 7.25
CA ARG A 102 -17.31 -9.95 6.72
C ARG A 102 -17.22 -9.63 5.23
N ILE A 103 -16.09 -9.03 4.81
CA ILE A 103 -15.81 -8.69 3.42
C ILE A 103 -14.46 -9.28 2.99
N THR A 104 -14.22 -9.32 1.68
CA THR A 104 -12.97 -9.85 1.09
C THR A 104 -12.07 -8.73 0.61
N SER A 105 -10.77 -9.02 0.50
CA SER A 105 -9.73 -8.09 0.05
C SER A 105 -9.96 -7.59 -1.37
N LEU A 106 -10.34 -8.46 -2.29
CA LEU A 106 -10.53 -8.14 -3.73
C LEU A 106 -11.84 -7.43 -4.07
N GLN A 107 -12.79 -7.36 -3.14
CA GLN A 107 -14.08 -6.72 -3.41
C GLN A 107 -13.88 -5.22 -3.70
N SER A 108 -14.40 -4.76 -4.85
CA SER A 108 -14.34 -3.36 -5.26
C SER A 108 -15.00 -2.43 -4.23
N VAL A 109 -14.38 -1.30 -3.99
CA VAL A 109 -14.92 -0.25 -3.13
C VAL A 109 -15.69 0.75 -3.98
N VAL A 110 -16.98 0.91 -3.68
CA VAL A 110 -17.92 1.85 -4.34
C VAL A 110 -17.86 1.83 -5.87
N GLY A 111 -17.64 0.64 -6.45
CA GLY A 111 -17.64 0.43 -7.91
C GLY A 111 -16.43 1.01 -8.66
N GLY A 112 -15.34 1.34 -7.96
CA GLY A 112 -14.09 1.79 -8.57
C GLY A 112 -13.07 0.67 -8.83
N VAL A 113 -11.87 1.05 -9.28
CA VAL A 113 -10.73 0.13 -9.50
C VAL A 113 -10.04 -0.24 -8.18
N PHE A 114 -10.11 0.64 -7.15
CA PHE A 114 -9.64 0.29 -5.82
C PHE A 114 -10.53 -0.76 -5.17
N ASN A 115 -9.91 -1.72 -4.51
CA ASN A 115 -10.59 -2.73 -3.70
C ASN A 115 -10.36 -2.49 -2.19
N ASN A 116 -10.91 -3.37 -1.36
CA ASN A 116 -10.79 -3.22 0.09
C ASN A 116 -9.34 -3.24 0.57
N SER A 117 -8.45 -4.06 -0.01
CA SER A 117 -7.04 -4.11 0.39
C SER A 117 -6.30 -2.82 0.06
N ASP A 118 -6.67 -2.10 -1.01
CA ASP A 118 -6.05 -0.81 -1.34
C ASP A 118 -6.49 0.30 -0.38
N ILE A 119 -7.77 0.28 0.02
CA ILE A 119 -8.31 1.28 0.97
C ILE A 119 -7.80 1.00 2.39
N LEU A 120 -7.71 -0.28 2.77
CA LEU A 120 -7.28 -0.75 4.09
C LEU A 120 -5.87 -1.35 4.00
N GLN A 121 -4.97 -0.66 3.32
CA GLN A 121 -3.63 -1.16 3.07
C GLN A 121 -2.84 -1.32 4.37
N LEU A 122 -2.27 -2.50 4.55
CA LEU A 122 -1.26 -2.82 5.57
C LEU A 122 0.14 -2.47 5.03
N ASP A 123 1.16 -2.71 5.84
CA ASP A 123 2.52 -2.68 5.35
C ASP A 123 2.75 -3.81 4.34
N TYR A 124 3.45 -3.53 3.25
CA TYR A 124 3.75 -4.56 2.24
C TYR A 124 4.56 -5.70 2.84
N ALA A 125 5.49 -5.40 3.73
CA ALA A 125 6.28 -6.42 4.44
C ALA A 125 5.43 -7.32 5.35
N ALA A 126 4.24 -6.90 5.76
CA ALA A 126 3.32 -7.77 6.50
C ALA A 126 2.68 -8.84 5.59
N GLU A 127 2.34 -8.47 4.35
CA GLU A 127 1.59 -9.31 3.42
C GLU A 127 2.49 -10.07 2.42
N TYR A 128 3.68 -9.54 2.10
CA TYR A 128 4.55 -10.06 1.05
C TYR A 128 5.94 -10.40 1.56
N ALA A 129 6.55 -11.39 0.93
CA ALA A 129 7.97 -11.71 1.03
C ALA A 129 8.70 -11.24 -0.23
N VAL A 130 9.95 -10.80 -0.10
CA VAL A 130 10.78 -10.38 -1.23
C VAL A 130 11.43 -11.60 -1.86
N GLU A 131 11.12 -11.91 -3.14
CA GLU A 131 11.78 -12.99 -3.88
C GLU A 131 13.07 -12.50 -4.55
N LYS A 132 13.09 -11.25 -5.04
CA LYS A 132 14.22 -10.67 -5.77
C LYS A 132 14.21 -9.14 -5.67
N VAL A 133 15.40 -8.55 -5.70
CA VAL A 133 15.58 -7.11 -5.90
C VAL A 133 16.48 -6.89 -7.11
N GLU A 134 16.09 -5.97 -7.98
CA GLU A 134 16.85 -5.52 -9.13
C GLU A 134 17.06 -4.02 -9.06
N GLU A 135 18.13 -3.53 -9.69
CA GLU A 135 18.38 -2.11 -9.83
C GLU A 135 18.04 -1.66 -11.25
N GLU A 136 17.10 -0.72 -11.38
CA GLU A 136 16.68 -0.15 -12.66
C GLU A 136 16.90 1.38 -12.63
N GLY A 137 18.06 1.84 -13.11
CA GLY A 137 18.44 3.26 -13.05
C GLY A 137 18.40 3.77 -11.61
N ASP A 138 17.60 4.80 -11.36
CA ASP A 138 17.45 5.42 -10.03
C ASP A 138 16.38 4.74 -9.16
N GLN A 139 15.94 3.53 -9.52
CA GLN A 139 14.93 2.78 -8.79
C GLN A 139 15.42 1.38 -8.40
N TYR A 140 14.86 0.87 -7.30
CA TYR A 140 14.86 -0.55 -6.98
C TYR A 140 13.56 -1.15 -7.50
N LEU A 141 13.64 -2.30 -8.17
CA LEU A 141 12.51 -3.17 -8.48
C LEU A 141 12.51 -4.35 -7.52
N LEU A 142 11.49 -4.41 -6.66
CA LEU A 142 11.26 -5.51 -5.75
C LEU A 142 10.20 -6.45 -6.34
N HIS A 143 10.53 -7.72 -6.50
CA HIS A 143 9.60 -8.79 -6.83
C HIS A 143 9.08 -9.40 -5.53
N LEU A 144 7.80 -9.27 -5.30
CA LEU A 144 7.15 -9.65 -4.06
C LEU A 144 6.17 -10.79 -4.30
N LYS A 145 6.14 -11.75 -3.36
CA LYS A 145 5.19 -12.86 -3.36
C LYS A 145 4.32 -12.81 -2.11
N ALA A 146 3.03 -13.02 -2.27
CA ALA A 146 2.08 -13.10 -1.18
C ALA A 146 2.46 -14.20 -0.18
N LYS A 147 2.44 -13.88 1.11
CA LYS A 147 2.77 -14.83 2.19
C LYS A 147 1.68 -15.87 2.41
N ASN A 148 0.45 -15.56 2.01
CA ASN A 148 -0.69 -16.46 2.13
C ASN A 148 -1.79 -16.14 1.10
N ARG A 149 -2.83 -16.97 1.02
CA ARG A 149 -3.91 -16.86 0.03
C ARG A 149 -5.00 -15.83 0.37
N THR A 150 -4.93 -15.16 1.50
CA THR A 150 -5.88 -14.10 1.88
C THR A 150 -5.45 -12.74 1.37
N VAL A 151 -4.18 -12.60 0.98
CA VAL A 151 -3.62 -11.40 0.35
C VAL A 151 -4.29 -11.20 -1.02
N ALA A 152 -4.52 -9.93 -1.38
CA ALA A 152 -5.32 -9.58 -2.55
C ALA A 152 -4.68 -9.98 -3.89
N TYR A 153 -3.36 -9.94 -3.99
CA TYR A 153 -2.60 -10.23 -5.22
C TYR A 153 -1.53 -11.25 -4.91
N ASP A 154 -1.35 -12.23 -5.80
CA ASP A 154 -0.37 -13.31 -5.59
C ASP A 154 1.06 -12.77 -5.66
N ARG A 155 1.30 -11.78 -6.55
CA ARG A 155 2.61 -11.16 -6.77
C ARG A 155 2.48 -9.65 -6.94
N LEU A 156 3.53 -8.93 -6.54
CA LEU A 156 3.71 -7.52 -6.87
C LEU A 156 5.08 -7.30 -7.50
N ARG A 157 5.14 -6.34 -8.44
CA ARG A 157 6.37 -5.68 -8.83
C ARG A 157 6.30 -4.26 -8.28
N LEU A 158 7.19 -3.93 -7.35
CA LEU A 158 7.22 -2.64 -6.68
C LEU A 158 8.48 -1.89 -7.08
N TRP A 159 8.31 -0.74 -7.72
CA TRP A 159 9.39 0.21 -7.99
C TRP A 159 9.46 1.24 -6.89
N ALA A 160 10.64 1.38 -6.28
CA ALA A 160 10.92 2.37 -5.25
C ALA A 160 12.09 3.26 -5.67
N ASP A 161 11.95 4.57 -5.51
CA ASP A 161 13.02 5.54 -5.69
C ASP A 161 14.20 5.24 -4.75
N LYS A 162 15.44 5.26 -5.25
CA LYS A 162 16.64 4.91 -4.47
C LYS A 162 16.98 5.94 -3.40
N HIS A 163 16.61 7.20 -3.59
CA HIS A 163 16.97 8.30 -2.69
C HIS A 163 15.98 8.43 -1.53
N GLN A 164 14.69 8.39 -1.87
CA GLN A 164 13.61 8.58 -0.89
C GLN A 164 13.07 7.26 -0.33
N LEU A 165 13.32 6.14 -1.01
CA LEU A 165 12.74 4.82 -0.71
C LEU A 165 11.21 4.91 -0.59
N LEU A 166 10.60 5.65 -1.51
CA LEU A 166 9.15 5.75 -1.68
C LEU A 166 8.73 4.99 -2.93
N PRO A 167 7.58 4.30 -2.91
CA PRO A 167 7.10 3.63 -4.11
C PRO A 167 6.72 4.67 -5.17
N THR A 168 7.02 4.38 -6.42
CA THR A 168 6.64 5.16 -7.59
C THR A 168 5.56 4.44 -8.41
N ARG A 169 5.65 3.10 -8.48
CA ARG A 169 4.73 2.24 -9.20
C ARG A 169 4.65 0.87 -8.56
N ILE A 170 3.47 0.27 -8.62
CA ILE A 170 3.25 -1.14 -8.27
C ILE A 170 2.38 -1.78 -9.34
N GLU A 171 2.82 -2.91 -9.87
CA GLU A 171 2.02 -3.82 -10.68
C GLU A 171 1.50 -4.96 -9.81
N CYS A 172 0.19 -5.13 -9.81
CA CYS A 172 -0.50 -6.20 -9.08
C CYS A 172 -0.79 -7.35 -10.05
N LEU A 173 -0.31 -8.54 -9.72
CA LEU A 173 -0.26 -9.68 -10.62
C LEU A 173 -0.93 -10.90 -10.00
N THR A 174 -1.40 -11.81 -10.87
CA THR A 174 -1.76 -13.18 -10.49
C THR A 174 -0.51 -14.04 -10.30
N GLU A 175 -0.68 -15.28 -9.80
CA GLU A 175 0.41 -16.27 -9.70
C GLU A 175 1.07 -16.57 -11.07
N ALA A 176 0.31 -16.47 -12.17
CA ALA A 176 0.79 -16.64 -13.55
C ALA A 176 1.35 -15.34 -14.18
N ASP A 177 1.70 -14.34 -13.37
CA ASP A 177 2.22 -13.03 -13.79
C ASP A 177 1.28 -12.23 -14.72
N LEU A 178 -0.03 -12.51 -14.72
CA LEU A 178 -1.00 -11.71 -15.48
C LEU A 178 -1.31 -10.42 -14.72
N LEU A 179 -1.22 -9.28 -15.42
CA LEU A 179 -1.48 -7.96 -14.84
C LEU A 179 -2.96 -7.78 -14.50
N ILE A 180 -3.25 -7.54 -13.22
CA ILE A 180 -4.58 -7.22 -12.71
C ILE A 180 -4.81 -5.70 -12.75
N LYS A 181 -3.84 -4.93 -12.25
CA LYS A 181 -3.86 -3.46 -12.27
C LYS A 181 -2.49 -2.88 -11.99
N THR A 182 -2.34 -1.59 -12.30
CA THR A 182 -1.17 -0.77 -11.96
C THR A 182 -1.58 0.31 -10.96
N ILE A 183 -0.74 0.56 -9.97
CA ILE A 183 -0.88 1.63 -9.00
C ILE A 183 0.30 2.58 -9.19
N HIS A 184 0.03 3.87 -9.38
CA HIS A 184 1.01 4.93 -9.55
C HIS A 184 1.00 5.85 -8.34
N PHE A 185 2.18 6.14 -7.79
CA PHE A 185 2.38 7.04 -6.67
C PHE A 185 2.98 8.34 -7.19
N LYS A 186 2.30 9.46 -6.95
CA LYS A 186 2.64 10.76 -7.54
C LYS A 186 2.62 11.87 -6.49
N GLU A 187 3.21 13.00 -6.85
CA GLU A 187 3.16 14.24 -6.09
C GLU A 187 3.62 14.05 -4.63
N VAL A 188 4.91 13.78 -4.44
CA VAL A 188 5.50 13.72 -3.11
C VAL A 188 5.30 15.05 -2.41
N LYS A 189 4.71 15.01 -1.21
CA LYS A 189 4.35 16.17 -0.41
C LYS A 189 4.79 15.99 1.03
N ASP A 190 5.26 17.07 1.64
CA ASP A 190 5.47 17.16 3.09
C ASP A 190 4.14 17.52 3.77
N PHE A 191 3.67 16.63 4.63
CA PHE A 191 2.46 16.81 5.44
C PHE A 191 2.77 17.38 6.83
N GLY A 192 4.05 17.65 7.14
CA GLY A 192 4.52 18.04 8.45
C GLY A 192 4.80 16.86 9.37
N GLY A 193 5.45 17.12 10.52
CA GLY A 193 5.76 16.06 11.49
C GLY A 193 6.71 14.97 10.98
N GLY A 194 7.50 15.25 9.93
CA GLY A 194 8.40 14.28 9.30
C GLY A 194 7.72 13.34 8.31
N ILE A 195 6.46 13.58 7.95
CA ILE A 195 5.71 12.73 7.00
C ILE A 195 5.85 13.30 5.60
N VAL A 196 6.77 12.73 4.80
CA VAL A 196 6.98 13.05 3.38
C VAL A 196 6.64 11.83 2.55
N ARG A 197 5.58 11.93 1.72
CA ARG A 197 5.09 10.79 0.94
C ARG A 197 4.28 11.22 -0.28
N PRO A 198 3.98 10.30 -1.23
CA PRO A 198 3.04 10.58 -2.31
C PRO A 198 1.67 11.00 -1.80
N SER A 199 1.15 12.12 -2.34
CA SER A 199 -0.17 12.66 -2.01
C SER A 199 -1.25 12.20 -2.97
N VAL A 200 -0.88 11.70 -4.14
CA VAL A 200 -1.77 11.19 -5.18
C VAL A 200 -1.44 9.74 -5.46
N ILE A 201 -2.45 8.87 -5.38
CA ILE A 201 -2.36 7.47 -5.80
C ILE A 201 -3.40 7.25 -6.89
N GLU A 202 -2.95 6.88 -8.08
CA GLU A 202 -3.83 6.55 -9.21
C GLU A 202 -3.75 5.06 -9.52
N THR A 203 -4.86 4.49 -9.94
CA THR A 203 -4.88 3.10 -10.40
C THR A 203 -5.73 2.95 -11.66
N ASP A 204 -5.24 2.15 -12.57
CA ASP A 204 -5.92 1.66 -13.75
C ASP A 204 -5.83 0.13 -13.82
N SER A 205 -6.63 -0.48 -14.69
CA SER A 205 -6.64 -1.92 -14.83
C SER A 205 -7.01 -2.31 -16.27
N PRO A 206 -6.28 -3.25 -16.87
CA PRO A 206 -6.66 -3.81 -18.17
C PRO A 206 -7.98 -4.57 -18.11
N LEU A 207 -8.41 -5.02 -16.91
CA LEU A 207 -9.69 -5.71 -16.70
C LEU A 207 -10.88 -4.75 -16.67
N TYR A 208 -10.66 -3.45 -16.42
CA TYR A 208 -11.68 -2.40 -16.32
C TYR A 208 -11.34 -1.26 -17.27
N GLN A 209 -11.42 -1.54 -18.60
CA GLN A 209 -11.05 -0.58 -19.63
C GLN A 209 -11.83 0.74 -19.51
N GLY A 210 -11.08 1.84 -19.50
CA GLY A 210 -11.64 3.18 -19.39
C GLY A 210 -12.00 3.62 -17.96
N TYR A 211 -12.00 2.72 -16.98
CA TYR A 211 -12.13 3.09 -15.56
C TYR A 211 -10.80 3.48 -14.97
N ARG A 212 -10.80 4.52 -14.15
CA ARG A 212 -9.65 4.97 -13.36
C ARG A 212 -10.12 5.36 -11.96
N SER A 213 -9.33 5.07 -10.97
CA SER A 213 -9.57 5.56 -9.61
C SER A 213 -8.37 6.35 -9.11
N VAL A 214 -8.64 7.47 -8.42
CA VAL A 214 -7.63 8.37 -7.85
C VAL A 214 -7.91 8.54 -6.38
N MET A 215 -6.90 8.40 -5.55
CA MET A 215 -6.94 8.69 -4.12
C MET A 215 -6.02 9.87 -3.82
N LEU A 216 -6.58 10.93 -3.26
CA LEU A 216 -5.88 12.13 -2.85
C LEU A 216 -5.80 12.16 -1.32
N PHE A 217 -4.58 12.28 -0.78
CA PHE A 217 -4.38 12.50 0.63
C PHE A 217 -4.45 14.00 0.93
N ALA A 218 -5.47 14.41 1.71
CA ALA A 218 -5.67 15.81 2.09
C ALA A 218 -4.91 16.18 3.36
N GLY A 219 -4.75 15.22 4.27
CA GLY A 219 -4.00 15.39 5.50
C GLY A 219 -3.63 14.05 6.12
N ILE A 220 -2.44 13.99 6.69
CA ILE A 220 -1.95 12.85 7.46
C ILE A 220 -1.24 13.43 8.67
N LYS A 221 -1.49 12.87 9.85
CA LYS A 221 -0.71 13.21 11.05
C LYS A 221 -0.57 12.00 11.97
N GLN A 222 0.55 11.92 12.65
CA GLN A 222 0.76 10.93 13.69
C GLN A 222 -0.29 11.09 14.78
N ARG A 223 -0.79 9.96 15.27
CA ARG A 223 -1.78 9.91 16.33
C ARG A 223 -1.58 8.66 17.16
N ASP A 224 -1.53 8.82 18.48
CA ASP A 224 -1.62 7.67 19.39
C ASP A 224 -3.07 7.16 19.41
N LEU A 225 -3.23 5.89 19.07
CA LEU A 225 -4.53 5.25 18.93
C LEU A 225 -4.61 4.06 19.88
N LYS A 226 -5.70 3.98 20.66
CA LYS A 226 -5.96 2.83 21.51
C LYS A 226 -6.40 1.62 20.68
N ASP A 227 -6.09 0.41 21.13
CA ASP A 227 -6.47 -0.83 20.43
C ASP A 227 -7.98 -1.04 20.33
N GLU A 228 -8.75 -0.48 21.27
CA GLU A 228 -10.22 -0.53 21.25
C GLU A 228 -10.84 0.08 19.99
N VAL A 229 -10.15 1.05 19.36
CA VAL A 229 -10.57 1.67 18.08
C VAL A 229 -10.66 0.64 16.96
N PHE A 230 -9.82 -0.39 17.02
CA PHE A 230 -9.73 -1.43 16.00
C PHE A 230 -10.55 -2.67 16.40
N THR A 231 -11.80 -2.46 16.77
CA THR A 231 -12.75 -3.55 17.09
C THR A 231 -14.04 -3.40 16.30
N GLN A 232 -14.72 -4.51 16.03
CA GLN A 232 -16.02 -4.48 15.35
C GLN A 232 -17.07 -3.67 16.12
N THR A 233 -16.99 -3.69 17.45
CA THR A 233 -17.90 -2.93 18.32
C THR A 233 -17.67 -1.43 18.27
N PHE A 234 -16.45 -0.99 17.94
CA PHE A 234 -16.12 0.43 17.82
C PHE A 234 -16.49 1.03 16.46
N LEU A 235 -16.64 0.21 15.41
CA LEU A 235 -16.95 0.70 14.05
C LEU A 235 -18.10 1.72 13.97
N PRO A 236 -19.25 1.53 14.67
CA PRO A 236 -20.32 2.52 14.69
C PRO A 236 -19.93 3.88 15.27
N ASN A 237 -18.89 3.89 16.10
CA ASN A 237 -18.42 5.07 16.83
C ASN A 237 -17.16 5.70 16.21
N LEU A 238 -16.70 5.23 15.05
CA LEU A 238 -15.45 5.70 14.43
C LEU A 238 -15.49 7.21 14.12
N GLU A 239 -16.68 7.79 13.91
CA GLU A 239 -16.86 9.23 13.71
C GLU A 239 -16.45 10.07 14.95
N SER A 240 -16.50 9.52 16.15
CA SER A 240 -16.10 10.21 17.39
C SER A 240 -14.59 10.51 17.47
N LEU A 241 -13.80 9.91 16.59
CA LEU A 241 -12.35 10.16 16.52
C LEU A 241 -11.98 11.41 15.71
N ARG A 242 -12.89 12.00 14.98
CA ARG A 242 -12.66 13.11 14.06
C ARG A 242 -12.51 14.45 14.76
#